data_b38c7a821761d8b92302d8d4d7b50d63
#
_entry.id   b38c7a821761d8b92302d8d4d7b50d63
#
_cell.length_a   1.000
_cell.length_b   1.000
_cell.length_c   1.000
_cell.angle_alpha   90.00
_cell.angle_beta   90.00
_cell.angle_gamma   90.00
#
_symmetry.space_group_name_H-M   'P 1'
#
loop_
_entity.id
_entity.type
_entity.pdbx_description
1 polymer ?
#
loop_
_entity_poly.entity_id
_entity_poly.type
_entity_poly.pdbx_seq_one_letter_code
_entity_poly.pdbx_strand_id
1 'polypeptide(L)'
;MEYVVFFSLLASGFTFFIMTEIRNRKTGIVKEKNIRKPESPIEWRLYNALVNKGETVEPQVPCGKYRIDLVLRAYRIAIECDGKEFHSSPQQKARDRRKNAYLRENGWTVLRFSGSAINGRIGKVLERIEKEKSRIISG
;
A
#
# COMPACT_ATOMS: atom_id res chain seq x y z
N MET A 1 -39.41 -38.80 -28.44
CA MET A 1 -37.97 -39.11 -28.32
C MET A 1 -37.11 -37.87 -28.49
N GLU A 2 -37.42 -36.97 -29.39
CA GLU A 2 -36.60 -35.77 -29.68
C GLU A 2 -36.50 -34.77 -28.51
N TYR A 3 -37.56 -34.58 -27.75
CA TYR A 3 -37.54 -33.66 -26.58
C TYR A 3 -36.65 -34.16 -25.45
N VAL A 4 -36.49 -35.46 -25.25
CA VAL A 4 -35.61 -36.02 -24.21
C VAL A 4 -34.14 -35.74 -24.51
N VAL A 5 -33.74 -35.83 -25.78
CA VAL A 5 -32.40 -35.53 -26.23
C VAL A 5 -32.12 -34.02 -26.11
N PHE A 6 -33.08 -33.17 -26.47
CA PHE A 6 -32.98 -31.72 -26.35
C PHE A 6 -32.80 -31.25 -24.89
N PHE A 7 -33.62 -31.77 -23.97
CA PHE A 7 -33.50 -31.42 -22.54
C PHE A 7 -32.21 -31.98 -21.89
N SER A 8 -31.71 -33.13 -22.32
CA SER A 8 -30.45 -33.66 -21.82
C SER A 8 -29.24 -32.84 -22.26
N LEU A 9 -29.25 -32.31 -23.50
CA LEU A 9 -28.23 -31.41 -24.01
C LEU A 9 -28.26 -30.05 -23.29
N LEU A 10 -29.44 -29.48 -23.04
CA LEU A 10 -29.59 -28.26 -22.26
C LEU A 10 -29.10 -28.42 -20.81
N ALA A 11 -29.47 -29.55 -20.16
CA ALA A 11 -29.00 -29.83 -18.81
C ALA A 11 -27.48 -30.01 -18.72
N SER A 12 -26.87 -30.70 -19.69
CA SER A 12 -25.41 -30.86 -19.75
C SER A 12 -24.69 -29.55 -20.02
N GLY A 13 -25.22 -28.69 -20.90
CA GLY A 13 -24.69 -27.34 -21.15
C GLY A 13 -24.77 -26.45 -19.92
N PHE A 14 -25.88 -26.49 -19.19
CA PHE A 14 -26.08 -25.73 -17.97
C PHE A 14 -25.16 -26.17 -16.83
N THR A 15 -25.01 -27.50 -16.65
CA THR A 15 -24.05 -28.03 -15.65
C THR A 15 -22.60 -27.70 -16.01
N PHE A 16 -22.22 -27.74 -17.28
CA PHE A 16 -20.89 -27.32 -17.73
C PHE A 16 -20.69 -25.83 -17.49
N PHE A 17 -21.69 -24.98 -17.79
CA PHE A 17 -21.62 -23.52 -17.52
C PHE A 17 -21.47 -23.26 -16.02
N ILE A 18 -22.26 -23.89 -15.16
CA ILE A 18 -22.13 -23.73 -13.71
C ILE A 18 -20.75 -24.21 -13.20
N MET A 19 -20.25 -25.34 -13.71
CA MET A 19 -18.95 -25.88 -13.34
C MET A 19 -17.81 -24.91 -13.76
N THR A 20 -17.90 -24.28 -14.94
CA THR A 20 -16.92 -23.29 -15.39
C THR A 20 -17.00 -22.02 -14.55
N GLU A 21 -18.20 -21.58 -14.17
CA GLU A 21 -18.40 -20.41 -13.30
C GLU A 21 -17.87 -20.66 -11.89
N ILE A 22 -18.12 -21.85 -11.31
CA ILE A 22 -17.57 -22.26 -10.00
C ILE A 22 -16.05 -22.40 -10.06
N ARG A 23 -15.51 -22.93 -11.17
CA ARG A 23 -14.07 -23.04 -11.36
C ARG A 23 -13.42 -21.68 -11.51
N ASN A 24 -14.04 -20.76 -12.24
CA ASN A 24 -13.59 -19.39 -12.37
C ASN A 24 -13.67 -18.62 -11.05
N ARG A 25 -14.70 -18.84 -10.24
CA ARG A 25 -14.77 -18.29 -8.88
C ARG A 25 -13.73 -18.88 -7.94
N LYS A 26 -13.36 -20.17 -8.08
CA LYS A 26 -12.29 -20.80 -7.29
C LYS A 26 -10.89 -20.40 -7.74
N THR A 27 -10.69 -20.09 -9.03
CA THR A 27 -9.43 -19.52 -9.54
C THR A 27 -9.34 -18.00 -9.31
N GLY A 28 -10.47 -17.36 -9.04
CA GLY A 28 -10.57 -15.99 -8.53
C GLY A 28 -10.34 -15.88 -7.01
N ILE A 29 -9.88 -16.94 -6.31
CA ILE A 29 -9.13 -16.77 -5.07
C ILE A 29 -7.88 -16.02 -5.49
N VAL A 30 -7.97 -14.70 -5.45
CA VAL A 30 -6.83 -13.80 -5.39
C VAL A 30 -5.85 -14.49 -4.46
N LYS A 31 -4.78 -15.05 -5.02
CA LYS A 31 -3.61 -15.56 -4.31
C LYS A 31 -3.39 -14.52 -3.24
N GLU A 32 -3.59 -14.87 -1.97
CA GLU A 32 -3.61 -13.92 -0.86
C GLU A 32 -2.33 -13.12 -1.00
N LYS A 33 -2.49 -11.94 -1.57
CA LYS A 33 -1.38 -11.07 -1.92
C LYS A 33 -0.78 -10.80 -0.57
N ASN A 34 0.37 -11.37 -0.30
CA ASN A 34 1.09 -11.30 0.96
C ASN A 34 0.92 -9.89 1.50
N ILE A 35 -0.14 -9.69 2.33
CA ILE A 35 -0.62 -8.37 2.73
C ILE A 35 0.48 -7.85 3.63
N ARG A 36 1.35 -7.02 3.04
CA ARG A 36 2.40 -6.36 3.79
C ARG A 36 1.76 -5.56 4.90
N LYS A 37 2.35 -5.63 6.08
CA LYS A 37 1.86 -4.94 7.27
C LYS A 37 2.93 -3.93 7.72
N PRO A 38 2.56 -2.84 8.37
CA PRO A 38 3.52 -2.00 9.07
C PRO A 38 4.36 -2.83 10.05
N GLU A 39 5.65 -2.52 10.19
CA GLU A 39 6.57 -3.33 11.00
C GLU A 39 6.79 -2.76 12.43
N SER A 40 6.53 -1.47 12.61
CA SER A 40 6.72 -0.81 13.91
C SER A 40 5.45 -0.18 14.46
N PRO A 41 5.35 0.05 15.79
CA PRO A 41 4.19 0.71 16.39
C PRO A 41 3.90 2.12 15.82
N ILE A 42 4.95 2.89 15.48
CA ILE A 42 4.79 4.23 14.89
C ILE A 42 4.25 4.16 13.46
N GLU A 43 4.69 3.18 12.67
CA GLU A 43 4.13 2.92 11.35
C GLU A 43 2.66 2.52 11.44
N TRP A 44 2.30 1.60 12.35
CA TRP A 44 0.92 1.21 12.60
C TRP A 44 0.03 2.38 12.99
N ARG A 45 0.54 3.28 13.87
CA ARG A 45 -0.19 4.46 14.30
C ARG A 45 -0.49 5.39 13.12
N LEU A 46 0.51 5.68 12.28
CA LEU A 46 0.33 6.54 11.12
C LEU A 46 -0.52 5.86 10.04
N TYR A 47 -0.30 4.56 9.78
CA TYR A 47 -1.11 3.76 8.87
C TYR A 47 -2.60 3.85 9.23
N ASN A 48 -2.96 3.55 10.48
CA ASN A 48 -4.35 3.59 10.92
C ASN A 48 -4.93 5.01 10.83
N ALA A 49 -4.16 6.04 11.16
CA ALA A 49 -4.61 7.42 11.06
C ALA A 49 -4.92 7.84 9.62
N LEU A 50 -4.13 7.38 8.65
CA LEU A 50 -4.35 7.63 7.22
C LEU A 50 -5.55 6.82 6.70
N VAL A 51 -5.65 5.54 7.03
CA VAL A 51 -6.80 4.70 6.65
C VAL A 51 -8.10 5.26 7.21
N ASN A 52 -8.13 5.72 8.46
CA ASN A 52 -9.30 6.36 9.06
C ASN A 52 -9.70 7.68 8.38
N LYS A 53 -8.78 8.31 7.65
CA LYS A 53 -9.06 9.45 6.78
C LYS A 53 -9.51 9.05 5.36
N GLY A 54 -9.65 7.76 5.09
CA GLY A 54 -10.07 7.23 3.80
C GLY A 54 -8.94 7.05 2.78
N GLU A 55 -7.67 7.13 3.20
CA GLU A 55 -6.53 6.94 2.32
C GLU A 55 -6.27 5.46 2.03
N THR A 56 -5.88 5.18 0.79
CA THR A 56 -5.35 3.87 0.40
C THR A 56 -3.85 3.85 0.67
N VAL A 57 -3.43 3.15 1.72
CA VAL A 57 -2.05 3.10 2.19
C VAL A 57 -1.45 1.72 1.93
N GLU A 58 -0.29 1.68 1.29
CA GLU A 58 0.47 0.44 1.10
C GLU A 58 1.69 0.44 2.03
N PRO A 59 1.79 -0.48 2.99
CA PRO A 59 2.95 -0.58 3.87
C PRO A 59 4.06 -1.41 3.22
N GLN A 60 5.31 -1.13 3.60
CA GLN A 60 6.50 -1.91 3.29
C GLN A 60 6.73 -2.15 1.78
N VAL A 61 6.60 -1.10 0.97
CA VAL A 61 6.70 -1.17 -0.49
C VAL A 61 8.16 -1.21 -0.94
N PRO A 62 8.60 -2.23 -1.70
CA PRO A 62 9.95 -2.27 -2.24
C PRO A 62 10.15 -1.22 -3.33
N CYS A 63 11.32 -0.59 -3.33
CA CYS A 63 11.80 0.32 -4.36
C CYS A 63 13.30 0.06 -4.58
N GLY A 64 13.62 -0.74 -5.60
CA GLY A 64 14.97 -1.26 -5.84
C GLY A 64 15.49 -2.02 -4.62
N LYS A 65 16.67 -1.62 -4.11
CA LYS A 65 17.29 -2.20 -2.91
C LYS A 65 16.72 -1.66 -1.59
N TYR A 66 15.82 -0.69 -1.66
CA TYR A 66 15.20 -0.06 -0.49
C TYR A 66 13.77 -0.51 -0.30
N ARG A 67 13.22 -0.22 0.86
CA ARG A 67 11.83 -0.47 1.21
C ARG A 67 11.27 0.81 1.83
N ILE A 68 10.08 1.21 1.39
CA ILE A 68 9.38 2.40 1.86
C ILE A 68 8.39 1.96 2.94
N ASP A 69 8.37 2.64 4.09
CA ASP A 69 7.55 2.23 5.23
C ASP A 69 6.06 2.31 4.90
N LEU A 70 5.58 3.44 4.39
CA LEU A 70 4.19 3.63 3.94
C LEU A 70 4.15 4.39 2.61
N VAL A 71 3.24 4.02 1.73
CA VAL A 71 3.07 4.63 0.41
C VAL A 71 1.64 5.07 0.16
N LEU A 72 1.47 6.31 -0.30
CA LEU A 72 0.24 6.80 -0.93
C LEU A 72 0.47 6.80 -2.45
N ARG A 73 0.14 5.67 -3.09
CA ARG A 73 0.50 5.42 -4.49
C ARG A 73 -0.14 6.39 -5.47
N ALA A 74 -1.39 6.78 -5.23
CA ALA A 74 -2.12 7.72 -6.08
C ALA A 74 -1.40 9.08 -6.23
N TYR A 75 -0.65 9.48 -5.22
CA TYR A 75 0.09 10.75 -5.18
C TYR A 75 1.59 10.58 -5.35
N ARG A 76 2.09 9.36 -5.51
CA ARG A 76 3.54 9.07 -5.53
C ARG A 76 4.26 9.59 -4.27
N ILE A 77 3.59 9.55 -3.12
CA ILE A 77 4.18 9.94 -1.84
C ILE A 77 4.75 8.70 -1.13
N ALA A 78 6.02 8.77 -0.78
CA ALA A 78 6.73 7.83 0.07
C ALA A 78 6.86 8.43 1.48
N ILE A 79 6.36 7.72 2.49
CA ILE A 79 6.41 8.15 3.89
C ILE A 79 7.37 7.24 4.64
N GLU A 80 8.35 7.86 5.31
CA GLU A 80 9.34 7.21 6.17
C GLU A 80 9.06 7.57 7.64
N CYS A 81 9.02 6.56 8.50
CA CYS A 81 8.74 6.68 9.93
C CYS A 81 10.02 6.46 10.73
N ASP A 82 10.63 7.53 11.24
CA ASP A 82 11.88 7.48 11.97
C ASP A 82 11.67 7.23 13.47
N GLY A 83 11.93 5.99 13.92
CA GLY A 83 11.81 5.63 15.34
C GLY A 83 12.93 6.18 16.25
N LYS A 84 14.07 6.59 15.67
CA LYS A 84 15.26 7.02 16.41
C LYS A 84 15.55 8.50 16.21
N GLU A 85 15.20 9.34 17.17
CA GLU A 85 15.39 10.78 17.07
C GLU A 85 16.77 11.29 17.45
N PHE A 86 17.54 10.56 18.28
CA PHE A 86 18.62 11.19 19.02
C PHE A 86 20.05 10.69 18.79
N HIS A 87 20.29 9.58 18.09
CA HIS A 87 21.66 9.07 17.94
C HIS A 87 21.93 8.43 16.57
N SER A 88 21.57 9.11 15.48
CA SER A 88 22.00 8.62 14.17
C SER A 88 23.47 8.95 13.90
N SER A 89 24.30 7.92 13.76
CA SER A 89 25.70 8.06 13.39
C SER A 89 25.85 8.77 12.03
N PRO A 90 27.01 9.38 11.72
CA PRO A 90 27.28 9.96 10.40
C PRO A 90 27.03 8.97 9.26
N GLN A 91 27.34 7.69 9.46
CA GLN A 91 27.12 6.62 8.50
C GLN A 91 25.63 6.35 8.27
N GLN A 92 24.82 6.38 9.33
CA GLN A 92 23.36 6.21 9.23
C GLN A 92 22.72 7.39 8.49
N LYS A 93 23.12 8.63 8.82
CA LYS A 93 22.68 9.84 8.10
C LYS A 93 23.03 9.78 6.60
N ALA A 94 24.24 9.28 6.27
CA ALA A 94 24.67 9.11 4.89
C ALA A 94 23.84 8.05 4.15
N ARG A 95 23.48 6.94 4.82
CA ARG A 95 22.60 5.91 4.28
C ARG A 95 21.20 6.46 4.00
N ASP A 96 20.63 7.21 4.95
CA ASP A 96 19.31 7.82 4.83
C ASP A 96 19.27 8.84 3.69
N ARG A 97 20.30 9.67 3.55
CA ARG A 97 20.43 10.59 2.41
C ARG A 97 20.43 9.85 1.07
N ARG A 98 21.21 8.76 0.96
CA ARG A 98 21.25 7.93 -0.26
C ARG A 98 19.90 7.27 -0.56
N LYS A 99 19.19 6.74 0.46
CA LYS A 99 17.84 6.21 0.30
C LYS A 99 16.89 7.30 -0.24
N ASN A 100 16.90 8.47 0.39
CA ASN A 100 16.00 9.57 -0.02
C ASN A 100 16.30 10.06 -1.44
N ALA A 101 17.57 10.19 -1.82
CA ALA A 101 17.96 10.55 -3.19
C ALA A 101 17.44 9.51 -4.20
N TYR A 102 17.69 8.23 -3.93
CA TYR A 102 17.23 7.14 -4.77
C TYR A 102 15.70 7.12 -4.94
N LEU A 103 14.94 7.33 -3.86
CA LEU A 103 13.48 7.39 -3.94
C LEU A 103 13.00 8.55 -4.82
N ARG A 104 13.60 9.74 -4.66
CA ARG A 104 13.27 10.92 -5.47
C ARG A 104 13.61 10.72 -6.95
N GLU A 105 14.75 10.14 -7.27
CA GLU A 105 15.17 9.79 -8.64
C GLU A 105 14.17 8.79 -9.28
N ASN A 106 13.53 7.95 -8.47
CA ASN A 106 12.47 7.04 -8.91
C ASN A 106 11.06 7.68 -8.86
N GLY A 107 10.96 9.00 -8.79
CA GLY A 107 9.72 9.77 -8.89
C GLY A 107 8.85 9.76 -7.64
N TRP A 108 9.42 9.50 -6.46
CA TRP A 108 8.70 9.59 -5.19
C TRP A 108 8.90 10.95 -4.53
N THR A 109 7.81 11.54 -4.07
CA THR A 109 7.88 12.63 -3.09
C THR A 109 8.10 12.01 -1.70
N VAL A 110 9.22 12.30 -1.08
CA VAL A 110 9.61 11.68 0.20
C VAL A 110 9.26 12.58 1.36
N LEU A 111 8.40 12.10 2.26
CA LEU A 111 8.08 12.71 3.55
C LEU A 111 8.65 11.87 4.69
N ARG A 112 9.32 12.51 5.63
CA ARG A 112 9.86 11.84 6.83
C ARG A 112 9.23 12.44 8.08
N PHE A 113 8.83 11.55 8.99
CA PHE A 113 8.26 11.92 10.27
C PHE A 113 8.93 11.17 11.40
N SER A 114 9.31 11.90 12.42
CA SER A 114 9.88 11.32 13.63
C SER A 114 8.81 10.60 14.46
N GLY A 115 9.24 9.62 15.26
CA GLY A 115 8.36 8.92 16.19
C GLY A 115 7.67 9.86 17.17
N SER A 116 8.35 10.91 17.65
CA SER A 116 7.75 11.92 18.53
C SER A 116 6.66 12.74 17.83
N ALA A 117 6.85 13.08 16.55
CA ALA A 117 5.82 13.76 15.76
C ALA A 117 4.59 12.86 15.56
N ILE A 118 4.80 11.59 15.22
CA ILE A 118 3.70 10.63 15.01
C ILE A 118 2.95 10.36 16.33
N ASN A 119 3.67 10.20 17.45
CA ASN A 119 3.06 9.89 18.74
C ASN A 119 2.41 11.10 19.41
N GLY A 120 3.04 12.27 19.33
CA GLY A 120 2.60 13.46 20.07
C GLY A 120 1.79 14.46 19.25
N ARG A 121 1.93 14.48 17.92
CA ARG A 121 1.36 15.52 17.05
C ARG A 121 0.82 14.97 15.74
N ILE A 122 0.13 13.84 15.78
CA ILE A 122 -0.39 13.14 14.59
C ILE A 122 -1.21 14.06 13.67
N GLY A 123 -1.99 14.99 14.22
CA GLY A 123 -2.75 15.97 13.44
C GLY A 123 -1.86 16.79 12.51
N LYS A 124 -0.72 17.31 13.02
CA LYS A 124 0.24 18.08 12.19
C LYS A 124 0.94 17.21 11.13
N VAL A 125 1.15 15.93 11.42
CA VAL A 125 1.68 14.97 10.45
C VAL A 125 0.69 14.82 9.30
N LEU A 126 -0.58 14.61 9.60
CA LEU A 126 -1.65 14.47 8.60
C LEU A 126 -1.84 15.76 7.79
N GLU A 127 -1.85 16.94 8.43
CA GLU A 127 -1.91 18.24 7.74
C GLU A 127 -0.77 18.41 6.72
N ARG A 128 0.45 18.02 7.09
CA ARG A 128 1.60 18.10 6.17
C ARG A 128 1.45 17.16 4.98
N ILE A 129 0.90 15.96 5.18
CA ILE A 129 0.61 15.01 4.10
C ILE A 129 -0.45 15.59 3.17
N GLU A 130 -1.55 16.14 3.71
CA GLU A 130 -2.62 16.76 2.93
C GLU A 130 -2.11 17.96 2.11
N LYS A 131 -1.29 18.81 2.70
CA LYS A 131 -0.66 19.93 1.98
C LYS A 131 0.17 19.45 0.79
N GLU A 132 0.93 18.36 0.97
CA GLU A 132 1.74 17.80 -0.10
C GLU A 132 0.88 17.17 -1.20
N LYS A 133 -0.20 16.47 -0.85
CA LYS A 133 -1.18 15.95 -1.81
C LYS A 133 -1.79 17.08 -2.65
N SER A 134 -2.23 18.15 -1.99
CA SER A 134 -2.80 19.33 -2.66
C SER A 134 -1.81 19.98 -3.62
N ARG A 135 -0.54 20.06 -3.23
CA ARG A 135 0.53 20.59 -4.09
C ARG A 135 0.73 19.75 -5.35
N ILE A 136 0.69 18.42 -5.21
CA ILE A 136 0.86 17.49 -6.34
C ILE A 136 -0.33 17.54 -7.30
N ILE A 137 -1.55 17.74 -6.79
CA ILE A 137 -2.77 17.82 -7.62
C ILE A 137 -2.83 19.15 -8.39
N SER A 138 -2.27 20.21 -7.83
CA SER A 138 -2.35 21.58 -8.39
C SER A 138 -1.21 21.95 -9.34
N GLY A 139 -0.17 21.14 -9.43
CA GLY A 139 0.99 21.36 -10.30
C GLY A 139 0.98 20.50 -11.51
#